data_805fb03291df9a789edb6ff190211002
#
_entry.id   805fb03291df9a789edb6ff190211002
#
_cell.length_a   1.000
_cell.length_b   1.000
_cell.length_c   1.000
_cell.angle_alpha   90.00
_cell.angle_beta   90.00
_cell.angle_gamma   90.00
#
_symmetry.space_group_name_H-M   'P 1'
#
loop_
_entity.id
_entity.type
_entity.pdbx_description
1 polymer ?
#
loop_
_entity_poly.entity_id
_entity_poly.type
_entity_poly.pdbx_seq_one_letter_code
_entity_poly.pdbx_strand_id
1 'polypeptide(L)'
;MDVGDPSNFARVLDLYGGSHAAISAEISGATYTDGQIAETMKEVWKGNHYLLDPHGACGFRALQEGLQAGETGIFLQTAHPAKFKDTVEKIIGEAVQIPEKLQAFMRGEKKSLPMSKGFEDFKRYLMSI
;
A
#
# COMPACT_ATOMS: atom_id res chain seq x y z
N MET A 1 -0.20 7.46 -4.62
CA MET A 1 -1.07 8.33 -3.80
C MET A 1 -0.32 8.64 -2.53
N ASP A 2 0.01 9.91 -2.34
CA ASP A 2 0.70 10.35 -1.17
C ASP A 2 -0.30 10.84 -0.13
N VAL A 3 -0.07 10.49 1.13
CA VAL A 3 -0.92 10.91 2.26
C VAL A 3 -0.06 11.81 3.14
N GLY A 4 -0.32 13.11 3.10
CA GLY A 4 0.49 14.12 3.81
C GLY A 4 0.33 14.10 5.33
N ASP A 5 -0.79 13.56 5.83
CA ASP A 5 -1.04 13.42 7.28
C ASP A 5 -1.69 12.05 7.55
N PRO A 6 -0.88 10.98 7.60
CA PRO A 6 -1.40 9.64 7.84
C PRO A 6 -1.78 9.46 9.31
N SER A 7 -3.04 9.16 9.56
CA SER A 7 -3.59 8.99 10.92
C SER A 7 -2.87 7.92 11.77
N ASN A 8 -2.25 6.93 11.12
CA ASN A 8 -1.48 5.89 11.81
C ASN A 8 -0.10 6.35 12.30
N PHE A 9 0.39 7.51 11.86
CA PHE A 9 1.65 8.07 12.33
C PHE A 9 1.63 8.39 13.83
N ALA A 10 0.45 8.64 14.40
CA ALA A 10 0.27 8.79 15.84
C ALA A 10 0.81 7.59 16.64
N ARG A 11 0.77 6.38 16.08
CA ARG A 11 1.34 5.18 16.72
C ARG A 11 2.86 5.22 16.79
N VAL A 12 3.50 5.74 15.74
CA VAL A 12 4.96 5.92 15.72
C VAL A 12 5.35 6.96 16.75
N LEU A 13 4.63 8.08 16.82
CA LEU A 13 4.88 9.11 17.82
C LEU A 13 4.75 8.57 19.26
N ASP A 14 3.73 7.76 19.52
CA ASP A 14 3.52 7.14 20.84
C ASP A 14 4.67 6.19 21.21
N LEU A 15 5.04 5.28 20.31
CA LEU A 15 6.14 4.32 20.52
C LEU A 15 7.48 4.97 20.85
N TYR A 16 7.78 6.12 20.24
CA TYR A 16 9.04 6.84 20.39
C TYR A 16 8.93 8.06 21.33
N GLY A 17 7.83 8.20 22.07
CA GLY A 17 7.61 9.33 22.99
C GLY A 17 7.67 10.70 22.29
N GLY A 18 7.30 10.79 21.02
CA GLY A 18 7.37 12.00 20.20
C GLY A 18 8.80 12.43 19.83
N SER A 19 9.82 11.65 20.13
CA SER A 19 11.22 11.98 19.87
C SER A 19 11.59 11.79 18.38
N HIS A 20 11.73 12.88 17.64
CA HIS A 20 12.21 12.84 16.24
C HIS A 20 13.58 12.16 16.14
N ALA A 21 14.50 12.42 17.06
CA ALA A 21 15.82 11.83 17.03
C ALA A 21 15.78 10.29 17.19
N ALA A 22 14.92 9.77 18.08
CA ALA A 22 14.74 8.33 18.24
C ALA A 22 14.09 7.69 17.02
N ILE A 23 13.08 8.33 16.45
CA ILE A 23 12.43 7.86 15.21
C ILE A 23 13.45 7.79 14.06
N SER A 24 14.20 8.86 13.83
CA SER A 24 15.16 8.96 12.71
C SER A 24 16.37 8.04 12.87
N ALA A 25 16.65 7.55 14.06
CA ALA A 25 17.72 6.56 14.29
C ALA A 25 17.33 5.15 13.81
N GLU A 26 16.04 4.83 13.77
CA GLU A 26 15.54 3.49 13.43
C GLU A 26 14.68 3.44 12.17
N ILE A 27 14.05 4.55 11.79
CA ILE A 27 13.12 4.62 10.65
C ILE A 27 13.67 5.58 9.61
N SER A 28 13.89 5.09 8.40
CA SER A 28 14.20 5.88 7.23
C SER A 28 13.05 5.91 6.24
N GLY A 29 13.02 6.92 5.37
CA GLY A 29 12.02 7.07 4.31
C GLY A 29 12.66 7.18 2.94
N ALA A 30 11.91 6.78 1.91
CA ALA A 30 12.31 6.93 0.51
C ALA A 30 11.15 7.47 -0.32
N THR A 31 11.47 8.17 -1.40
CA THR A 31 10.50 8.73 -2.35
C THR A 31 10.89 8.34 -3.77
N TYR A 32 9.91 7.90 -4.56
CA TYR A 32 10.12 7.44 -5.92
C TYR A 32 9.14 8.09 -6.89
N THR A 33 9.61 8.39 -8.08
CA THR A 33 8.78 8.85 -9.19
C THR A 33 7.97 7.69 -9.80
N ASP A 34 6.87 7.99 -10.49
CA ASP A 34 6.08 6.99 -11.20
C ASP A 34 6.91 6.17 -12.21
N GLY A 35 7.91 6.81 -12.84
CA GLY A 35 8.83 6.11 -13.74
C GLY A 35 9.68 5.06 -13.04
N GLN A 36 10.23 5.39 -11.86
CA GLN A 36 11.02 4.45 -11.04
C GLN A 36 10.15 3.31 -10.50
N ILE A 37 8.91 3.61 -10.10
CA ILE A 37 7.94 2.61 -9.67
C ILE A 37 7.63 1.64 -10.81
N ALA A 38 7.33 2.15 -12.00
CA ALA A 38 7.04 1.34 -13.18
C ALA A 38 8.24 0.47 -13.61
N GLU A 39 9.45 1.00 -13.53
CA GLU A 39 10.69 0.26 -13.78
C GLU A 39 10.83 -0.92 -12.82
N THR A 40 10.72 -0.67 -11.52
CA THR A 40 10.78 -1.72 -10.47
C THR A 40 9.73 -2.82 -10.70
N MET A 41 8.49 -2.43 -11.01
CA MET A 41 7.43 -3.40 -11.32
C MET A 41 7.78 -4.28 -12.51
N LYS A 42 8.32 -3.70 -13.59
CA LYS A 42 8.76 -4.45 -14.79
C LYS A 42 9.91 -5.40 -14.50
N GLU A 43 10.90 -4.94 -13.75
CA GLU A 43 12.08 -5.75 -13.39
C GLU A 43 11.70 -6.96 -12.55
N VAL A 44 10.88 -6.74 -11.52
CA VAL A 44 10.43 -7.83 -10.62
C VAL A 44 9.52 -8.81 -11.37
N TRP A 45 8.63 -8.31 -12.25
CA TRP A 45 7.81 -9.17 -13.08
C TRP A 45 8.64 -10.04 -14.02
N LYS A 46 9.60 -9.44 -14.74
CA LYS A 46 10.46 -10.16 -15.68
C LYS A 46 11.42 -11.14 -15.02
N GLY A 47 12.00 -10.75 -13.88
CA GLY A 47 13.03 -11.56 -13.20
C GLY A 47 12.47 -12.64 -12.27
N ASN A 48 11.38 -12.36 -11.60
CA ASN A 48 10.85 -13.20 -10.53
C ASN A 48 9.44 -13.74 -10.80
N HIS A 49 8.77 -13.29 -11.85
CA HIS A 49 7.34 -13.54 -12.12
C HIS A 49 6.44 -13.20 -10.92
N TYR A 50 6.88 -12.19 -10.14
CA TYR A 50 6.13 -11.70 -8.98
C TYR A 50 5.45 -10.37 -9.32
N LEU A 51 4.13 -10.32 -9.13
CA LEU A 51 3.34 -9.16 -9.50
C LEU A 51 3.24 -8.17 -8.32
N LEU A 52 3.94 -7.05 -8.44
CA LEU A 52 3.86 -5.94 -7.49
C LEU A 52 2.67 -5.01 -7.83
N ASP A 53 2.05 -4.45 -6.79
CA ASP A 53 1.27 -3.22 -6.96
C ASP A 53 2.21 -1.99 -6.83
N PRO A 54 1.79 -0.79 -7.24
CA PRO A 54 2.66 0.39 -7.19
C PRO A 54 3.21 0.72 -5.80
N HIS A 55 2.44 0.47 -4.73
CA HIS A 55 2.90 0.71 -3.36
C HIS A 55 3.92 -0.35 -2.92
N GLY A 56 3.67 -1.62 -3.25
CA GLY A 56 4.62 -2.71 -3.02
C GLY A 56 5.94 -2.48 -3.75
N ALA A 57 5.89 -1.90 -4.96
CA ALA A 57 7.10 -1.54 -5.70
C ALA A 57 7.94 -0.46 -5.00
N CYS A 58 7.32 0.54 -4.37
CA CYS A 58 8.03 1.51 -3.53
C CYS A 58 8.75 0.83 -2.37
N GLY A 59 8.03 -0.03 -1.63
CA GLY A 59 8.61 -0.75 -0.48
C GLY A 59 9.73 -1.70 -0.89
N PHE A 60 9.55 -2.43 -2.01
CA PHE A 60 10.57 -3.34 -2.54
C PHE A 60 11.84 -2.59 -2.95
N ARG A 61 11.70 -1.47 -3.69
CA ARG A 61 12.84 -0.67 -4.13
C ARG A 61 13.59 -0.05 -2.94
N ALA A 62 12.86 0.52 -1.98
CA ALA A 62 13.44 1.07 -0.77
C ALA A 62 14.23 0.02 0.02
N LEU A 63 13.70 -1.19 0.10
CA LEU A 63 14.40 -2.32 0.73
C LEU A 63 15.67 -2.69 -0.02
N GLN A 64 15.61 -2.83 -1.35
CA GLN A 64 16.79 -3.16 -2.17
C GLN A 64 17.90 -2.10 -2.03
N GLU A 65 17.54 -0.82 -2.01
CA GLU A 65 18.50 0.28 -1.89
C GLU A 65 19.07 0.43 -0.47
N GLY A 66 18.31 0.00 0.55
CA GLY A 66 18.70 0.08 1.97
C GLY A 66 19.49 -1.10 2.50
N LEU A 67 19.32 -2.31 1.91
CA LEU A 67 19.96 -3.53 2.40
C LEU A 67 21.48 -3.49 2.24
N GLN A 68 22.18 -3.90 3.29
CA GLN A 68 23.62 -4.10 3.29
C GLN A 68 23.97 -5.55 2.97
N ALA A 69 25.22 -5.80 2.59
CA ALA A 69 25.70 -7.16 2.28
C ALA A 69 25.52 -8.10 3.48
N GLY A 70 24.82 -9.21 3.26
CA GLY A 70 24.53 -10.20 4.29
C GLY A 70 23.25 -9.98 5.08
N GLU A 71 22.53 -8.88 4.85
CA GLU A 71 21.24 -8.66 5.46
C GLU A 71 20.10 -9.33 4.69
N THR A 72 19.06 -9.70 5.41
CA THR A 72 17.80 -10.19 4.85
C THR A 72 16.70 -9.19 5.19
N GLY A 73 15.95 -8.76 4.18
CA GLY A 73 14.88 -7.79 4.35
C GLY A 73 13.50 -8.37 4.06
N ILE A 74 12.49 -7.74 4.63
CA ILE A 74 11.07 -8.04 4.40
C ILE A 74 10.39 -6.78 3.92
N PHE A 75 9.69 -6.83 2.78
CA PHE A 75 8.78 -5.76 2.39
C PHE A 75 7.32 -6.23 2.50
N LEU A 76 6.41 -5.30 2.72
CA LEU A 76 4.98 -5.59 2.85
C LEU A 76 4.24 -5.12 1.60
N GLN A 77 3.59 -6.06 0.91
CA GLN A 77 2.63 -5.74 -0.13
C GLN A 77 1.24 -5.64 0.48
N THR A 78 0.72 -4.42 0.59
CA THR A 78 -0.49 -4.12 1.36
C THR A 78 -1.78 -4.17 0.53
N ALA A 79 -1.67 -4.28 -0.81
CA ALA A 79 -2.82 -4.38 -1.71
C ALA A 79 -2.59 -5.43 -2.79
N HIS A 80 -3.68 -6.08 -3.22
CA HIS A 80 -3.61 -6.97 -4.39
C HIS A 80 -3.45 -6.13 -5.66
N PRO A 81 -2.55 -6.48 -6.59
CA PRO A 81 -2.30 -5.73 -7.84
C PRO A 81 -3.54 -5.49 -8.69
N ALA A 82 -4.52 -6.38 -8.66
CA ALA A 82 -5.81 -6.23 -9.34
C ALA A 82 -6.59 -4.97 -8.90
N LYS A 83 -6.29 -4.38 -7.74
CA LYS A 83 -6.84 -3.08 -7.32
C LYS A 83 -6.41 -1.94 -8.25
N PHE A 84 -5.25 -2.09 -8.86
CA PHE A 84 -4.64 -1.13 -9.77
C PHE A 84 -4.48 -1.73 -11.17
N LYS A 85 -5.41 -2.61 -11.56
CA LYS A 85 -5.35 -3.44 -12.77
C LYS A 85 -4.87 -2.67 -14.00
N ASP A 86 -5.54 -1.57 -14.34
CA ASP A 86 -5.23 -0.81 -15.55
C ASP A 86 -3.80 -0.25 -15.57
N THR A 87 -3.33 0.23 -14.42
CA THR A 87 -1.97 0.73 -14.25
C THR A 87 -0.95 -0.41 -14.33
N VAL A 88 -1.22 -1.51 -13.66
CA VAL A 88 -0.32 -2.67 -13.64
C VAL A 88 -0.21 -3.29 -15.03
N GLU A 89 -1.32 -3.55 -15.72
CA GLU A 89 -1.35 -4.08 -17.09
C GLU A 89 -0.60 -3.19 -18.08
N LYS A 90 -0.78 -1.87 -17.97
CA LYS A 90 -0.06 -0.91 -18.81
C LYS A 90 1.46 -0.97 -18.57
N ILE A 91 1.88 -1.21 -17.35
CA ILE A 91 3.29 -1.28 -16.98
C ILE A 91 3.93 -2.59 -17.43
N ILE A 92 3.32 -3.75 -17.11
CA ILE A 92 3.90 -5.06 -17.39
C ILE A 92 3.65 -5.54 -18.82
N GLY A 93 2.64 -4.99 -19.50
CA GLY A 93 2.23 -5.39 -20.86
C GLY A 93 1.43 -6.68 -20.94
N GLU A 94 0.94 -7.20 -19.82
CA GLU A 94 0.21 -8.46 -19.72
C GLU A 94 -1.06 -8.29 -18.89
N ALA A 95 -2.06 -9.17 -19.12
CA ALA A 95 -3.32 -9.13 -18.41
C ALA A 95 -3.18 -9.60 -16.96
N VAL A 96 -3.72 -8.84 -16.02
CA VAL A 96 -3.76 -9.18 -14.60
C VAL A 96 -5.01 -9.99 -14.29
N GLN A 97 -4.80 -11.20 -13.79
CA GLN A 97 -5.90 -12.05 -13.34
C GLN A 97 -6.52 -11.47 -12.05
N ILE A 98 -7.83 -11.29 -12.08
CA ILE A 98 -8.58 -10.88 -10.89
C ILE A 98 -8.96 -12.14 -10.12
N PRO A 99 -8.59 -12.29 -8.85
CA PRO A 99 -9.02 -13.43 -8.04
C PRO A 99 -10.54 -13.59 -8.03
N GLU A 100 -11.02 -14.83 -8.05
CA GLU A 100 -12.46 -15.14 -8.16
C GLU A 100 -13.30 -14.45 -7.08
N LYS A 101 -12.82 -14.44 -5.83
CA LYS A 101 -13.48 -13.72 -4.74
C LYS A 101 -13.61 -12.22 -5.01
N LEU A 102 -12.58 -11.60 -5.57
CA LEU A 102 -12.61 -10.18 -5.92
C LEU A 102 -13.57 -9.93 -7.10
N GLN A 103 -13.61 -10.82 -8.09
CA GLN A 103 -14.59 -10.74 -9.18
C GLN A 103 -16.04 -10.80 -8.66
N ALA A 104 -16.30 -11.66 -7.68
CA ALA A 104 -17.63 -11.77 -7.06
C ALA A 104 -18.05 -10.46 -6.40
N PHE A 105 -17.13 -9.80 -5.67
CA PHE A 105 -17.38 -8.48 -5.09
C PHE A 105 -17.61 -7.39 -6.15
N MET A 106 -16.86 -7.41 -7.25
CA MET A 106 -17.02 -6.43 -8.35
C MET A 106 -18.36 -6.55 -9.07
N ARG A 107 -18.99 -7.74 -9.05
CA ARG A 107 -20.34 -7.98 -9.60
C ARG A 107 -21.45 -7.62 -8.62
N GLY A 108 -21.10 -7.36 -7.36
CA GLY A 108 -22.05 -7.01 -6.33
C GLY A 108 -22.62 -5.60 -6.50
N GLU A 109 -23.82 -5.39 -5.95
CA GLU A 109 -24.44 -4.09 -5.87
C GLU A 109 -23.78 -3.25 -4.79
N LYS A 110 -23.42 -1.99 -5.13
CA LYS A 110 -22.88 -1.06 -4.14
C LYS A 110 -23.99 -0.65 -3.16
N LYS A 111 -23.86 -1.05 -1.91
CA LYS A 111 -24.74 -0.61 -0.82
C LYS A 111 -23.99 0.38 0.08
N SER A 112 -24.51 1.58 0.20
CA SER A 112 -23.96 2.61 1.08
C SER A 112 -25.07 3.33 1.80
N LEU A 113 -24.81 3.68 3.05
CA LEU A 113 -25.69 4.51 3.87
C LEU A 113 -25.08 5.90 3.97
N PRO A 114 -25.76 6.95 3.46
CA PRO A 114 -25.32 8.32 3.69
C PRO A 114 -25.36 8.64 5.18
N MET A 115 -24.27 9.18 5.70
CA MET A 115 -24.14 9.50 7.11
C MET A 115 -23.27 10.75 7.28
N SER A 116 -23.51 11.52 8.35
CA SER A 116 -22.63 12.61 8.72
C SER A 116 -21.26 12.07 9.15
N LYS A 117 -20.23 12.92 9.14
CA LYS A 117 -18.89 12.57 9.66
C LYS A 117 -18.82 12.56 11.20
N GLY A 118 -19.94 12.84 11.88
CA GLY A 118 -20.02 12.87 13.35
C GLY A 118 -19.99 11.47 13.95
N PHE A 119 -19.12 11.23 14.93
CA PHE A 119 -18.99 9.93 15.61
C PHE A 119 -20.31 9.45 16.24
N GLU A 120 -21.11 10.38 16.81
CA GLU A 120 -22.38 10.03 17.47
C GLU A 120 -23.43 9.47 16.48
N ASP A 121 -23.44 9.93 15.24
CA ASP A 121 -24.33 9.40 14.21
C ASP A 121 -23.92 7.98 13.82
N PHE A 122 -22.62 7.73 13.67
CA PHE A 122 -22.10 6.38 13.41
C PHE A 122 -22.37 5.44 14.58
N LYS A 123 -22.15 5.88 15.82
CA LYS A 123 -22.44 5.10 17.03
C LYS A 123 -23.92 4.75 17.11
N ARG A 124 -24.81 5.72 16.89
CA ARG A 124 -26.26 5.50 16.89
C ARG A 124 -26.67 4.46 15.86
N TYR A 125 -26.12 4.55 14.65
CA TYR A 125 -26.36 3.57 13.60
C TYR A 125 -25.93 2.15 14.03
N LEU A 126 -24.71 1.99 14.57
CA LEU A 126 -24.24 0.68 15.05
C LEU A 126 -25.11 0.08 16.16
N MET A 127 -25.69 0.94 17.00
CA MET A 127 -26.58 0.48 18.09
C MET A 127 -27.99 0.18 17.60
N SER A 128 -28.34 0.49 16.34
CA SER A 128 -29.66 0.25 15.74
C SER A 128 -29.75 -1.00 14.86
N ILE A 129 -28.63 -1.64 14.58
CA ILE A 129 -28.53 -2.90 13.82
C ILE A 129 -28.21 -4.04 14.76
#